data_1a83fe4b6a31c8b2eb04362c0e211827
#
_entry.id   1a83fe4b6a31c8b2eb04362c0e211827
#
_cell.length_a   1.000
_cell.length_b   1.000
_cell.length_c   1.000
_cell.angle_alpha   90.00
_cell.angle_beta   90.00
_cell.angle_gamma   90.00
#
_symmetry.space_group_name_H-M   'P 1'
#
loop_
_entity.id
_entity.type
_entity.pdbx_description
1 polymer ?
#
loop_
_entity_poly.entity_id
_entity_poly.type
_entity_poly.pdbx_seq_one_letter_code
_entity_poly.pdbx_strand_id
1 'polypeptide(L)'
;GVVLATSRDMPSGITVVVKKDTPEAVRRAVMQWLASPDNLVPNAGRVVPASNAAPYEYVAGLGLFTPAAPKGVTRVTARQAFELSQKGARLVDVRTEREYNTKHAKGAILIPYGEKSLKALDFDPKADSFGGLSKLDKAQPVIFFCNGAECWKSYKASKVAAESGFTSVYWLCCFKEAWTTENLPTNP
;
A
#
# COMPACT_ATOMS: atom_id res chain seq x y z
N GLY A 1 22.26 13.56 -30.68
CA GLY A 1 21.82 13.96 -29.34
C GLY A 1 22.92 13.70 -28.30
N VAL A 2 23.01 14.54 -27.31
CA VAL A 2 23.93 14.35 -26.17
C VAL A 2 23.19 13.66 -25.05
N VAL A 3 23.72 12.54 -24.53
CA VAL A 3 23.18 11.88 -23.33
C VAL A 3 23.68 12.67 -22.13
N LEU A 4 22.76 13.30 -21.38
CA LEU A 4 23.10 14.11 -20.20
C LEU A 4 23.26 13.29 -18.94
N ALA A 5 22.52 12.17 -18.84
CA ALA A 5 22.61 11.21 -17.74
C ALA A 5 22.03 9.87 -18.15
N THR A 6 22.50 8.79 -17.53
CA THR A 6 21.89 7.46 -17.61
C THR A 6 21.38 7.07 -16.24
N SER A 7 20.19 6.47 -16.16
CA SER A 7 19.69 5.86 -14.93
C SER A 7 20.43 4.54 -14.64
N ARG A 8 20.33 4.05 -13.41
CA ARG A 8 20.70 2.66 -13.11
C ARG A 8 19.78 1.71 -13.89
N ASP A 9 20.32 0.53 -14.18
CA ASP A 9 19.50 -0.56 -14.71
C ASP A 9 18.38 -0.89 -13.73
N MET A 10 17.16 -0.87 -14.24
CA MET A 10 15.97 -1.21 -13.46
C MET A 10 15.42 -2.54 -13.95
N PRO A 11 14.89 -3.38 -13.06
CA PRO A 11 14.18 -4.58 -13.49
C PRO A 11 13.07 -4.18 -14.46
N SER A 12 13.12 -4.67 -15.68
CA SER A 12 12.10 -4.45 -16.69
C SER A 12 11.32 -5.72 -16.92
N GLY A 13 10.02 -5.60 -17.12
CA GLY A 13 9.17 -6.71 -17.45
C GLY A 13 8.38 -7.29 -16.27
N ILE A 14 7.74 -8.43 -16.52
CA ILE A 14 6.90 -9.11 -15.55
C ILE A 14 7.78 -9.85 -14.56
N THR A 15 7.60 -9.58 -13.27
CA THR A 15 8.26 -10.30 -12.18
C THR A 15 7.28 -11.31 -11.60
N VAL A 16 7.68 -12.59 -11.61
CA VAL A 16 6.92 -13.66 -10.95
C VAL A 16 7.54 -13.95 -9.59
N VAL A 17 6.75 -13.78 -8.54
CA VAL A 17 7.15 -14.05 -7.17
C VAL A 17 6.49 -15.33 -6.69
N VAL A 18 7.28 -16.30 -6.26
CA VAL A 18 6.81 -17.55 -5.70
C VAL A 18 6.93 -17.50 -4.18
N LYS A 19 5.87 -17.88 -3.45
CA LYS A 19 5.87 -17.89 -1.98
C LYS A 19 7.00 -18.79 -1.44
N LYS A 20 7.56 -18.40 -0.29
CA LYS A 20 8.70 -19.11 0.32
C LYS A 20 8.38 -20.57 0.66
N ASP A 21 7.14 -20.85 1.05
CA ASP A 21 6.61 -22.16 1.44
C ASP A 21 6.06 -23.00 0.28
N THR A 22 6.20 -22.52 -0.97
CA THR A 22 5.78 -23.28 -2.16
C THR A 22 6.64 -24.55 -2.28
N PRO A 23 6.01 -25.73 -2.46
CA PRO A 23 6.74 -26.98 -2.65
C PRO A 23 7.74 -26.91 -3.80
N GLU A 24 8.93 -27.50 -3.61
CA GLU A 24 10.03 -27.42 -4.57
C GLU A 24 9.66 -27.96 -5.96
N ALA A 25 8.83 -29.02 -6.02
CA ALA A 25 8.33 -29.56 -7.28
C ALA A 25 7.49 -28.54 -8.08
N VAL A 26 6.63 -27.80 -7.38
CA VAL A 26 5.81 -26.73 -7.99
C VAL A 26 6.69 -25.57 -8.44
N ARG A 27 7.67 -25.19 -7.61
CA ARG A 27 8.62 -24.13 -7.93
C ARG A 27 9.41 -24.47 -9.21
N ARG A 28 9.91 -25.68 -9.33
CA ARG A 28 10.60 -26.17 -10.54
C ARG A 28 9.68 -26.17 -11.75
N ALA A 29 8.46 -26.65 -11.62
CA ALA A 29 7.49 -26.69 -12.73
C ALA A 29 7.18 -25.26 -13.24
N VAL A 30 6.98 -24.30 -12.35
CA VAL A 30 6.78 -22.88 -12.72
C VAL A 30 8.01 -22.32 -13.42
N MET A 31 9.22 -22.59 -12.92
CA MET A 31 10.45 -22.10 -13.56
C MET A 31 10.67 -22.72 -14.95
N GLN A 32 10.41 -24.01 -15.12
CA GLN A 32 10.47 -24.68 -16.41
C GLN A 32 9.45 -24.10 -17.39
N TRP A 33 8.22 -23.88 -16.94
CA TRP A 33 7.18 -23.27 -17.76
C TRP A 33 7.56 -21.86 -18.19
N LEU A 34 8.04 -21.00 -17.29
CA LEU A 34 8.49 -19.64 -17.58
C LEU A 34 9.71 -19.60 -18.53
N ALA A 35 10.59 -20.59 -18.48
CA ALA A 35 11.77 -20.67 -19.32
C ALA A 35 11.48 -21.29 -20.71
N SER A 36 10.28 -21.83 -20.93
CA SER A 36 9.92 -22.46 -22.20
C SER A 36 9.89 -21.41 -23.33
N PRO A 37 10.53 -21.69 -24.49
CA PRO A 37 10.51 -20.79 -25.62
C PRO A 37 9.10 -20.53 -26.20
N ASP A 38 8.14 -21.41 -25.93
CA ASP A 38 6.75 -21.27 -26.37
C ASP A 38 5.93 -20.31 -25.52
N ASN A 39 6.44 -19.92 -24.33
CA ASN A 39 5.82 -18.95 -23.45
C ASN A 39 6.30 -17.53 -23.79
N LEU A 40 5.75 -16.99 -24.85
CA LEU A 40 5.96 -15.60 -25.20
C LEU A 40 5.04 -14.72 -24.36
N VAL A 41 5.58 -14.11 -23.32
CA VAL A 41 4.93 -12.98 -22.71
C VAL A 41 5.02 -11.81 -23.69
N PRO A 42 3.91 -11.29 -24.23
CA PRO A 42 3.96 -10.21 -25.21
C PRO A 42 4.78 -9.03 -24.67
N ASN A 43 5.74 -8.55 -25.49
CA ASN A 43 6.65 -7.45 -25.16
C ASN A 43 7.64 -7.72 -23.99
N ALA A 44 7.72 -8.93 -23.49
CA ALA A 44 8.76 -9.33 -22.55
C ALA A 44 9.82 -10.17 -23.29
N GLY A 45 11.06 -9.94 -22.97
CA GLY A 45 12.14 -10.80 -23.41
C GLY A 45 12.15 -12.14 -22.68
N ARG A 46 13.26 -12.85 -22.74
CA ARG A 46 13.44 -14.12 -22.04
C ARG A 46 13.30 -13.93 -20.52
N VAL A 47 12.48 -14.77 -19.88
CA VAL A 47 12.40 -14.83 -18.42
C VAL A 47 13.65 -15.52 -17.88
N VAL A 48 14.31 -14.89 -16.93
CA VAL A 48 15.50 -15.41 -16.27
C VAL A 48 15.31 -15.36 -14.75
N PRO A 49 15.93 -16.32 -13.99
CA PRO A 49 15.94 -16.23 -12.54
C PRO A 49 16.59 -14.93 -12.07
N ALA A 50 15.98 -14.25 -11.09
CA ALA A 50 16.61 -13.09 -10.46
C ALA A 50 17.86 -13.56 -9.69
N SER A 51 19.00 -12.97 -10.01
CA SER A 51 20.28 -13.32 -9.39
C SER A 51 20.40 -12.82 -7.95
N ASN A 52 19.75 -11.70 -7.64
CA ASN A 52 19.72 -11.09 -6.32
C ASN A 52 18.58 -10.07 -6.21
N ALA A 53 18.35 -9.55 -5.01
CA ALA A 53 17.29 -8.58 -4.72
C ALA A 53 17.70 -7.11 -4.92
N ALA A 54 18.98 -6.81 -5.12
CA ALA A 54 19.50 -5.44 -5.12
C ALA A 54 18.80 -4.48 -6.10
N PRO A 55 18.45 -4.86 -7.35
CA PRO A 55 17.71 -3.99 -8.26
C PRO A 55 16.31 -3.64 -7.72
N TYR A 56 15.67 -4.59 -7.02
CA TYR A 56 14.33 -4.39 -6.43
C TYR A 56 14.40 -3.54 -5.18
N GLU A 57 15.44 -3.70 -4.36
CA GLU A 57 15.71 -2.86 -3.18
C GLU A 57 15.92 -1.39 -3.59
N TYR A 58 16.63 -1.16 -4.69
CA TYR A 58 16.76 0.17 -5.25
C TYR A 58 15.40 0.78 -5.63
N VAL A 59 14.55 0.03 -6.35
CA VAL A 59 13.19 0.49 -6.74
C VAL A 59 12.33 0.74 -5.51
N ALA A 60 12.41 -0.13 -4.49
CA ALA A 60 11.70 0.07 -3.23
C ALA A 60 12.16 1.35 -2.51
N GLY A 61 13.46 1.67 -2.58
CA GLY A 61 14.05 2.88 -2.01
C GLY A 61 13.65 4.19 -2.70
N LEU A 62 13.05 4.12 -3.90
CA LEU A 62 12.56 5.32 -4.62
C LEU A 62 11.28 5.93 -4.00
N GLY A 63 10.71 5.35 -2.95
CA GLY A 63 9.52 5.85 -2.29
C GLY A 63 8.23 5.74 -3.12
N LEU A 64 8.22 4.92 -4.18
CA LEU A 64 7.04 4.72 -5.02
C LEU A 64 5.92 4.00 -4.25
N PHE A 65 6.30 3.07 -3.37
CA PHE A 65 5.36 2.29 -2.57
C PHE A 65 5.56 2.56 -1.08
N THR A 66 4.48 2.45 -0.33
CA THR A 66 4.56 2.53 1.13
C THR A 66 5.32 1.33 1.70
N PRO A 67 6.17 1.55 2.71
CA PRO A 67 6.96 0.48 3.35
C PRO A 67 6.10 -0.37 4.30
N ALA A 68 6.75 -1.09 5.21
CA ALA A 68 6.09 -1.71 6.35
C ALA A 68 5.38 -0.64 7.23
N ALA A 69 4.42 -1.08 8.05
CA ALA A 69 3.66 -0.16 8.91
C ALA A 69 4.57 0.71 9.80
N PRO A 70 4.16 1.95 10.08
CA PRO A 70 4.89 2.81 11.01
C PRO A 70 4.95 2.20 12.42
N LYS A 71 5.90 2.64 13.23
CA LYS A 71 5.98 2.25 14.65
C LYS A 71 4.68 2.64 15.38
N GLY A 72 4.13 1.73 16.18
CA GLY A 72 2.88 1.94 16.90
C GLY A 72 1.61 1.77 16.04
N VAL A 73 1.75 1.33 14.79
CA VAL A 73 0.64 1.08 13.86
C VAL A 73 0.59 -0.38 13.46
N THR A 74 -0.59 -0.98 13.51
CA THR A 74 -0.81 -2.36 13.07
C THR A 74 -1.37 -2.36 11.64
N ARG A 75 -0.65 -2.99 10.71
CA ARG A 75 -1.17 -3.22 9.35
C ARG A 75 -2.23 -4.31 9.39
N VAL A 76 -3.34 -4.07 8.70
CA VAL A 76 -4.47 -5.01 8.63
C VAL A 76 -4.86 -5.31 7.19
N THR A 77 -5.46 -6.49 6.97
CA THR A 77 -6.12 -6.84 5.72
C THR A 77 -7.49 -6.16 5.63
N ALA A 78 -8.14 -6.19 4.45
CA ALA A 78 -9.48 -5.64 4.30
C ALA A 78 -10.50 -6.37 5.19
N ARG A 79 -10.41 -7.70 5.30
CA ARG A 79 -11.25 -8.51 6.18
C ARG A 79 -11.08 -8.13 7.64
N GLN A 80 -9.85 -8.03 8.11
CA GLN A 80 -9.55 -7.61 9.48
C GLN A 80 -10.06 -6.19 9.77
N ALA A 81 -9.87 -5.25 8.83
CA ALA A 81 -10.38 -3.89 8.97
C ALA A 81 -11.91 -3.86 9.07
N PHE A 82 -12.60 -4.65 8.25
CA PHE A 82 -14.06 -4.78 8.32
C PHE A 82 -14.50 -5.36 9.66
N GLU A 83 -13.90 -6.45 10.11
CA GLU A 83 -14.23 -7.08 11.41
C GLU A 83 -13.99 -6.13 12.60
N LEU A 84 -12.89 -5.39 12.58
CA LEU A 84 -12.59 -4.37 13.58
C LEU A 84 -13.65 -3.25 13.56
N SER A 85 -14.10 -2.83 12.39
CA SER A 85 -15.15 -1.82 12.27
C SER A 85 -16.49 -2.28 12.85
N GLN A 86 -16.84 -3.56 12.70
CA GLN A 86 -18.02 -4.14 13.33
C GLN A 86 -17.92 -4.19 14.86
N LYS A 87 -16.71 -4.14 15.41
CA LYS A 87 -16.41 -4.09 16.84
C LYS A 87 -16.22 -2.67 17.38
N GLY A 88 -16.53 -1.65 16.56
CA GLY A 88 -16.51 -0.25 16.97
C GLY A 88 -15.24 0.53 16.58
N ALA A 89 -14.29 -0.07 15.82
CA ALA A 89 -13.19 0.70 15.28
C ALA A 89 -13.68 1.67 14.19
N ARG A 90 -13.17 2.90 14.19
CA ARG A 90 -13.55 3.92 13.21
C ARG A 90 -12.80 3.75 11.90
N LEU A 91 -13.51 3.51 10.80
CA LEU A 91 -12.96 3.57 9.45
C LEU A 91 -12.81 5.03 9.01
N VAL A 92 -11.60 5.43 8.63
CA VAL A 92 -11.27 6.79 8.20
C VAL A 92 -10.68 6.76 6.79
N ASP A 93 -11.44 7.29 5.85
CA ASP A 93 -10.99 7.49 4.48
C ASP A 93 -10.21 8.81 4.40
N VAL A 94 -8.93 8.72 4.04
CA VAL A 94 -8.06 9.91 3.94
C VAL A 94 -7.86 10.39 2.50
N ARG A 95 -8.67 9.88 1.58
CA ARG A 95 -8.67 10.28 0.16
C ARG A 95 -9.32 11.66 -0.02
N THR A 96 -9.49 12.03 -1.27
CA THR A 96 -10.22 13.25 -1.63
C THR A 96 -11.73 13.06 -1.46
N GLU A 97 -12.46 14.16 -1.26
CA GLU A 97 -13.93 14.15 -1.20
C GLU A 97 -14.56 13.55 -2.47
N ARG A 98 -13.98 13.84 -3.63
CA ARG A 98 -14.43 13.26 -4.91
C ARG A 98 -14.33 11.73 -4.90
N GLU A 99 -13.23 11.17 -4.41
CA GLU A 99 -13.03 9.72 -4.36
C GLU A 99 -13.96 9.06 -3.35
N TYR A 100 -14.16 9.70 -2.21
CA TYR A 100 -15.09 9.26 -1.18
C TYR A 100 -16.54 9.21 -1.71
N ASN A 101 -17.00 10.29 -2.34
CA ASN A 101 -18.36 10.40 -2.91
C ASN A 101 -18.57 9.49 -4.12
N THR A 102 -17.49 9.01 -4.77
CA THR A 102 -17.61 8.02 -5.84
C THR A 102 -17.84 6.62 -5.29
N LYS A 103 -17.07 6.21 -4.28
CA LYS A 103 -17.17 4.91 -3.63
C LYS A 103 -16.30 4.86 -2.37
N HIS A 104 -16.88 4.53 -1.24
CA HIS A 104 -16.15 4.35 0.03
C HIS A 104 -16.61 3.12 0.81
N ALA A 105 -15.83 2.68 1.79
CA ALA A 105 -16.22 1.59 2.68
C ALA A 105 -17.45 1.98 3.49
N LYS A 106 -18.47 1.12 3.55
CA LYS A 106 -19.68 1.40 4.33
C LYS A 106 -19.35 1.69 5.79
N GLY A 107 -19.84 2.83 6.30
CA GLY A 107 -19.57 3.30 7.66
C GLY A 107 -18.25 4.05 7.83
N ALA A 108 -17.47 4.24 6.79
CA ALA A 108 -16.30 5.11 6.85
C ALA A 108 -16.70 6.58 6.93
N ILE A 109 -15.87 7.36 7.61
CA ILE A 109 -15.93 8.83 7.60
C ILE A 109 -14.80 9.38 6.76
N LEU A 110 -15.04 10.53 6.14
CA LEU A 110 -14.03 11.24 5.36
C LEU A 110 -13.26 12.21 6.25
N ILE A 111 -11.94 12.05 6.31
CA ILE A 111 -11.00 13.03 6.88
C ILE A 111 -9.83 13.15 5.90
N PRO A 112 -9.88 14.04 4.92
CA PRO A 112 -8.87 14.15 3.88
C PRO A 112 -7.49 14.46 4.46
N TYR A 113 -6.47 13.76 3.95
CA TYR A 113 -5.07 14.09 4.22
C TYR A 113 -4.50 14.89 3.05
N GLY A 114 -4.14 16.13 3.31
CA GLY A 114 -3.52 17.02 2.33
C GLY A 114 -2.02 16.81 2.29
N GLU A 115 -1.55 15.95 1.39
CA GLU A 115 -0.15 15.59 1.23
C GLU A 115 0.59 16.63 0.42
N LYS A 116 1.60 17.28 1.02
CA LYS A 116 2.56 18.20 0.39
C LYS A 116 4.00 17.78 0.63
N SER A 117 4.26 17.05 1.73
CA SER A 117 5.58 16.51 2.05
C SER A 117 5.97 15.39 1.10
N LEU A 118 7.27 15.08 1.06
CA LEU A 118 7.80 13.98 0.24
C LEU A 118 7.23 12.63 0.67
N LYS A 119 7.16 11.70 -0.26
CA LYS A 119 6.85 10.28 0.00
C LYS A 119 8.09 9.58 0.54
N ALA A 120 8.37 9.80 1.81
CA ALA A 120 9.55 9.31 2.52
C ALA A 120 9.20 8.94 3.97
N LEU A 121 10.02 8.10 4.61
CA LEU A 121 9.81 7.67 5.99
C LEU A 121 9.92 8.81 7.00
N ASP A 122 10.78 9.76 6.72
CA ASP A 122 11.11 10.96 7.48
C ASP A 122 10.38 12.21 6.97
N PHE A 123 9.22 12.03 6.34
CA PHE A 123 8.42 13.14 5.84
C PHE A 123 8.14 14.18 6.94
N ASP A 124 8.08 15.45 6.56
CA ASP A 124 7.69 16.53 7.47
C ASP A 124 6.16 16.62 7.60
N PRO A 125 5.56 16.19 8.72
CA PRO A 125 4.12 16.27 8.90
C PRO A 125 3.58 17.70 8.98
N LYS A 126 4.43 18.71 9.24
CA LYS A 126 4.03 20.12 9.29
C LYS A 126 3.80 20.71 7.89
N ALA A 127 4.40 20.11 6.86
CA ALA A 127 4.15 20.47 5.47
C ALA A 127 2.79 20.00 4.98
N ASP A 128 2.23 18.95 5.64
CA ASP A 128 0.96 18.34 5.30
C ASP A 128 -0.21 18.95 6.08
N SER A 129 -1.44 18.65 5.71
CA SER A 129 -2.64 19.09 6.43
C SER A 129 -3.50 17.90 6.84
N PHE A 130 -3.76 17.76 8.14
CA PHE A 130 -4.61 16.70 8.70
C PHE A 130 -5.45 17.22 9.87
N GLY A 131 -6.10 18.37 9.70
CA GLY A 131 -6.84 19.08 10.76
C GLY A 131 -8.03 18.32 11.32
N GLY A 132 -8.61 17.38 10.56
CA GLY A 132 -9.74 16.57 11.03
C GLY A 132 -9.34 15.49 12.07
N LEU A 133 -8.06 15.20 12.26
CA LEU A 133 -7.59 14.24 13.25
C LEU A 133 -8.01 14.60 14.68
N SER A 134 -8.03 15.89 15.01
CA SER A 134 -8.43 16.40 16.33
C SER A 134 -9.89 16.15 16.69
N LYS A 135 -10.73 15.78 15.71
CA LYS A 135 -12.15 15.47 15.91
C LYS A 135 -12.38 14.00 16.32
N LEU A 136 -11.35 13.17 16.27
CA LEU A 136 -11.42 11.77 16.62
C LEU A 136 -11.08 11.57 18.10
N ASP A 137 -11.78 10.60 18.73
CA ASP A 137 -11.43 10.14 20.06
C ASP A 137 -10.17 9.26 20.01
N LYS A 138 -9.14 9.65 20.74
CA LYS A 138 -7.86 8.94 20.80
C LYS A 138 -7.95 7.57 21.47
N ALA A 139 -8.95 7.33 22.29
CA ALA A 139 -9.20 6.04 22.94
C ALA A 139 -9.94 5.06 22.02
N GLN A 140 -10.67 5.56 20.99
CA GLN A 140 -11.35 4.71 20.03
C GLN A 140 -10.34 4.14 19.02
N PRO A 141 -10.38 2.81 18.75
CA PRO A 141 -9.58 2.23 17.68
C PRO A 141 -9.90 2.87 16.32
N VAL A 142 -8.87 3.21 15.55
CA VAL A 142 -9.01 3.90 14.28
C VAL A 142 -8.26 3.17 13.17
N ILE A 143 -8.86 3.10 11.98
CA ILE A 143 -8.31 2.43 10.79
C ILE A 143 -8.21 3.46 9.67
N PHE A 144 -7.00 3.83 9.28
CA PHE A 144 -6.78 4.73 8.15
C PHE A 144 -6.56 3.96 6.86
N PHE A 145 -7.17 4.41 5.77
CA PHE A 145 -6.99 3.80 4.46
C PHE A 145 -7.01 4.81 3.33
N CYS A 146 -6.39 4.45 2.21
CA CYS A 146 -6.46 5.15 0.92
C CYS A 146 -6.38 4.15 -0.25
N ASN A 147 -6.15 4.63 -1.48
CA ASN A 147 -6.33 3.83 -2.70
C ASN A 147 -5.47 2.56 -2.79
N GLY A 148 -4.16 2.69 -2.92
CA GLY A 148 -3.24 1.61 -3.22
C GLY A 148 -1.87 1.77 -2.54
N ALA A 149 -0.94 0.90 -2.87
CA ALA A 149 0.39 0.84 -2.27
C ALA A 149 1.24 2.11 -2.52
N GLU A 150 0.97 2.82 -3.62
CA GLU A 150 1.61 4.09 -3.98
C GLU A 150 1.01 5.31 -3.25
N CYS A 151 -0.09 5.11 -2.53
CA CYS A 151 -0.78 6.18 -1.81
C CYS A 151 -0.24 6.31 -0.38
N TRP A 152 0.63 7.28 -0.16
CA TRP A 152 1.26 7.51 1.15
C TRP A 152 0.36 8.20 2.18
N LYS A 153 -0.78 8.76 1.78
CA LYS A 153 -1.68 9.51 2.68
C LYS A 153 -2.10 8.71 3.90
N SER A 154 -2.55 7.46 3.73
CA SER A 154 -2.98 6.64 4.86
C SER A 154 -1.82 6.16 5.73
N TYR A 155 -0.65 5.91 5.14
CA TYR A 155 0.58 5.64 5.87
C TYR A 155 0.95 6.83 6.78
N LYS A 156 1.01 8.04 6.20
CA LYS A 156 1.32 9.28 6.93
C LYS A 156 0.28 9.59 8.00
N ALA A 157 -1.02 9.48 7.65
CA ALA A 157 -2.11 9.68 8.59
C ALA A 157 -2.00 8.75 9.80
N SER A 158 -1.73 7.47 9.59
CA SER A 158 -1.58 6.50 10.68
C SER A 158 -0.36 6.80 11.56
N LYS A 159 0.77 7.19 10.97
CA LYS A 159 1.97 7.62 11.70
C LYS A 159 1.67 8.84 12.58
N VAL A 160 1.08 9.89 12.00
CA VAL A 160 0.72 11.12 12.71
C VAL A 160 -0.27 10.83 13.85
N ALA A 161 -1.25 9.96 13.65
CA ALA A 161 -2.19 9.57 14.70
C ALA A 161 -1.48 8.85 15.86
N ALA A 162 -0.62 7.87 15.58
CA ALA A 162 0.14 7.15 16.61
C ALA A 162 1.04 8.10 17.42
N GLU A 163 1.74 9.02 16.74
CA GLU A 163 2.59 10.03 17.37
C GLU A 163 1.78 11.09 18.14
N SER A 164 0.48 11.27 17.80
CA SER A 164 -0.44 12.18 18.50
C SER A 164 -1.13 11.55 19.71
N GLY A 165 -0.80 10.31 20.08
CA GLY A 165 -1.28 9.63 21.28
C GLY A 165 -2.57 8.83 21.11
N PHE A 166 -2.92 8.44 19.88
CA PHE A 166 -3.97 7.44 19.66
C PHE A 166 -3.49 6.06 20.16
N THR A 167 -4.33 5.36 20.90
CA THR A 167 -3.94 4.12 21.59
C THR A 167 -3.99 2.88 20.70
N SER A 168 -4.84 2.88 19.68
CA SER A 168 -5.06 1.74 18.80
C SER A 168 -5.20 2.21 17.34
N VAL A 169 -4.07 2.24 16.64
CA VAL A 169 -4.00 2.71 15.25
C VAL A 169 -3.76 1.54 14.30
N TYR A 170 -4.65 1.41 13.34
CA TYR A 170 -4.58 0.42 12.28
C TYR A 170 -4.41 1.10 10.91
N TRP A 171 -3.73 0.41 10.02
CA TRP A 171 -3.52 0.87 8.67
C TRP A 171 -3.91 -0.20 7.66
N LEU A 172 -4.89 0.11 6.81
CA LEU A 172 -5.28 -0.68 5.66
C LEU A 172 -4.63 -0.07 4.41
N CYS A 173 -3.59 -0.74 3.92
CA CYS A 173 -3.06 -0.46 2.60
C CYS A 173 -4.05 -0.97 1.53
N CYS A 174 -4.04 -0.31 0.37
CA CYS A 174 -4.60 -0.90 -0.83
C CYS A 174 -6.13 -1.16 -0.76
N PHE A 175 -6.89 -0.20 -0.21
CA PHE A 175 -8.34 -0.31 -0.07
C PHE A 175 -9.05 -0.72 -1.36
N LYS A 176 -8.73 -0.06 -2.49
CA LYS A 176 -9.44 -0.29 -3.76
C LYS A 176 -9.48 -1.76 -4.17
N GLU A 177 -8.32 -2.40 -4.19
CA GLU A 177 -8.19 -3.80 -4.59
C GLU A 177 -8.67 -4.74 -3.49
N ALA A 178 -8.13 -4.57 -2.27
CA ALA A 178 -8.39 -5.48 -1.17
C ALA A 178 -9.87 -5.52 -0.77
N TRP A 179 -10.54 -4.36 -0.71
CA TRP A 179 -11.96 -4.30 -0.34
C TRP A 179 -12.87 -4.90 -1.40
N THR A 180 -12.55 -4.68 -2.69
CA THR A 180 -13.31 -5.23 -3.81
C THR A 180 -13.12 -6.74 -3.94
N THR A 181 -11.89 -7.24 -3.82
CA THR A 181 -11.58 -8.67 -3.89
C THR A 181 -12.30 -9.47 -2.81
N GLU A 182 -12.47 -8.89 -1.64
CA GLU A 182 -13.18 -9.51 -0.50
C GLU A 182 -14.70 -9.29 -0.54
N ASN A 183 -15.24 -8.63 -1.57
CA ASN A 183 -16.67 -8.28 -1.70
C ASN A 183 -17.24 -7.60 -0.45
N LEU A 184 -16.47 -6.69 0.17
CA LEU A 184 -16.89 -6.01 1.38
C LEU A 184 -17.83 -4.83 1.06
N PRO A 185 -18.77 -4.47 1.98
CA PRO A 185 -19.80 -3.48 1.70
C PRO A 185 -19.24 -2.08 1.49
N THR A 186 -19.79 -1.39 0.50
CA THR A 186 -19.46 0.00 0.15
C THR A 186 -20.72 0.83 -0.01
N ASN A 187 -20.55 2.15 0.07
CA ASN A 187 -21.52 3.17 -0.33
C ASN A 187 -20.97 3.96 -1.53
N PRO A 188 -21.86 4.58 -2.33
CA PRO A 188 -21.48 5.64 -3.25
C PRO A 188 -20.88 6.81 -2.51
#